data_d7f6f903c394a21f03e412c702ea47bc
#
_entry.id   d7f6f903c394a21f03e412c702ea47bc
#
_cell.length_a   1.000
_cell.length_b   1.000
_cell.length_c   1.000
_cell.angle_alpha   90.00
_cell.angle_beta   90.00
_cell.angle_gamma   90.00
#
_symmetry.space_group_name_H-M   'P 1'
#
loop_
_entity.id
_entity.type
_entity.pdbx_description
1 polymer ?
#
loop_
_entity_poly.entity_id
_entity_poly.type
_entity_poly.pdbx_seq_one_letter_code
_entity_poly.pdbx_strand_id
1 'polypeptide(L)'
;MMSENNKIGTYKFVAEPFHVDFTGRLTMGVLGNHLLNCAGFHASDRGFGIATLNEDNYTWVLSRLAVELDEMPYQYEDFSIQTWVENVYRLFTDRNFAIIDKEGKKIGYARSVWAMISMNTRKPADLL
;
A
#
# COMPACT_ATOMS: atom_id res chain seq x y z
N MET A 1 -7.46 18.67 -12.87
CA MET A 1 -7.83 18.29 -11.49
C MET A 1 -8.19 16.81 -11.44
N MET A 2 -7.71 16.10 -10.46
CA MET A 2 -8.04 14.67 -10.33
C MET A 2 -9.44 14.50 -9.79
N SER A 3 -10.20 13.59 -10.39
CA SER A 3 -11.51 13.21 -9.86
C SER A 3 -11.35 12.35 -8.62
N GLU A 4 -12.44 12.16 -7.89
CA GLU A 4 -12.46 11.23 -6.75
C GLU A 4 -12.00 9.83 -7.15
N ASN A 5 -12.40 9.37 -8.35
CA ASN A 5 -12.03 8.05 -8.84
C ASN A 5 -10.53 7.90 -9.09
N ASN A 6 -9.81 9.01 -9.30
CA ASN A 6 -8.36 8.99 -9.50
C ASN A 6 -7.59 8.99 -8.19
N LYS A 7 -8.24 9.31 -7.08
CA LYS A 7 -7.63 9.30 -5.75
C LYS A 7 -7.37 7.88 -5.27
N ILE A 8 -8.30 6.96 -5.55
CA ILE A 8 -8.24 5.59 -5.06
C ILE A 8 -7.74 4.67 -6.17
N GLY A 9 -6.68 3.92 -5.89
CA GLY A 9 -6.22 2.86 -6.76
C GLY A 9 -6.76 1.52 -6.29
N THR A 10 -7.16 0.66 -7.23
CA THR A 10 -7.68 -0.68 -6.93
C THR A 10 -6.83 -1.71 -7.67
N TYR A 11 -6.33 -2.69 -6.95
CA TYR A 11 -5.44 -3.72 -7.48
C TYR A 11 -5.99 -5.09 -7.12
N LYS A 12 -5.99 -6.00 -8.09
CA LYS A 12 -6.59 -7.35 -7.95
C LYS A 12 -5.52 -8.39 -7.71
N PHE A 13 -5.82 -9.35 -6.85
CA PHE A 13 -4.94 -10.44 -6.49
C PHE A 13 -5.71 -11.74 -6.39
N VAL A 14 -4.96 -12.84 -6.36
CA VAL A 14 -5.46 -14.18 -6.07
C VAL A 14 -4.61 -14.74 -4.94
N ALA A 15 -5.22 -15.38 -3.96
CA ALA A 15 -4.48 -16.10 -2.93
C ALA A 15 -3.95 -17.41 -3.53
N GLU A 16 -2.69 -17.42 -3.95
CA GLU A 16 -2.07 -18.56 -4.63
C GLU A 16 -1.58 -19.61 -3.63
N PRO A 17 -1.35 -20.87 -4.07
CA PRO A 17 -1.00 -21.98 -3.15
C PRO A 17 0.19 -21.71 -2.25
N PHE A 18 1.21 -21.01 -2.72
CA PHE A 18 2.40 -20.70 -1.92
C PHE A 18 2.29 -19.38 -1.15
N HIS A 19 1.13 -18.74 -1.21
CA HIS A 19 0.82 -17.54 -0.43
C HIS A 19 0.04 -17.86 0.85
N VAL A 20 -0.39 -19.12 1.03
CA VAL A 20 -1.26 -19.51 2.15
C VAL A 20 -0.50 -20.40 3.12
N ASP A 21 -0.99 -20.44 4.36
CA ASP A 21 -0.49 -21.34 5.38
C ASP A 21 -1.19 -22.70 5.32
N PHE A 22 -0.91 -23.57 6.29
CA PHE A 22 -1.50 -24.92 6.30
C PHE A 22 -3.02 -24.93 6.50
N THR A 23 -3.62 -23.81 6.95
CA THR A 23 -5.09 -23.69 7.05
C THR A 23 -5.71 -23.24 5.72
N GLY A 24 -4.90 -22.93 4.72
CA GLY A 24 -5.37 -22.41 3.44
C GLY A 24 -5.64 -20.92 3.41
N ARG A 25 -5.25 -20.19 4.44
CA ARG A 25 -5.44 -18.75 4.51
C ARG A 25 -4.19 -17.99 4.11
N LEU A 26 -4.38 -16.87 3.40
CA LEU A 26 -3.29 -15.97 3.03
C LEU A 26 -2.48 -15.59 4.27
N THR A 27 -1.15 -15.59 4.17
CA THR A 27 -0.30 -15.21 5.30
C THR A 27 -0.20 -13.69 5.44
N MET A 28 0.05 -13.23 6.65
CA MET A 28 0.25 -11.80 6.91
C MET A 28 1.46 -11.25 6.15
N GLY A 29 2.53 -12.04 6.02
CA GLY A 29 3.72 -11.61 5.28
C GLY A 29 3.44 -11.35 3.81
N VAL A 30 2.67 -12.23 3.15
CA VAL A 30 2.28 -12.01 1.76
C VAL A 30 1.34 -10.83 1.63
N LEU A 31 0.36 -10.70 2.52
CA LEU A 31 -0.54 -9.54 2.51
C LEU A 31 0.25 -8.24 2.65
N GLY A 32 1.18 -8.19 3.60
CA GLY A 32 2.03 -7.02 3.80
C GLY A 32 2.80 -6.64 2.53
N ASN A 33 3.37 -7.64 1.86
CA ASN A 33 4.07 -7.42 0.60
C ASN A 33 3.13 -6.86 -0.48
N HIS A 34 1.92 -7.38 -0.58
CA HIS A 34 0.92 -6.87 -1.53
C HIS A 34 0.52 -5.43 -1.22
N LEU A 35 0.35 -5.09 0.07
CA LEU A 35 0.04 -3.72 0.48
C LEU A 35 1.14 -2.75 0.04
N LEU A 36 2.40 -3.11 0.29
CA LEU A 36 3.53 -2.26 -0.10
C LEU A 36 3.64 -2.13 -1.62
N ASN A 37 3.40 -3.20 -2.36
CA ASN A 37 3.40 -3.15 -3.82
C ASN A 37 2.28 -2.24 -4.35
N CYS A 38 1.09 -2.30 -3.75
CA CYS A 38 -0.02 -1.42 -4.13
C CYS A 38 0.35 0.05 -3.89
N ALA A 39 1.00 0.35 -2.76
CA ALA A 39 1.46 1.70 -2.48
C ALA A 39 2.45 2.17 -3.55
N GLY A 40 3.38 1.30 -3.95
CA GLY A 40 4.35 1.59 -4.99
C GLY A 40 3.72 1.85 -6.35
N PHE A 41 2.80 0.97 -6.77
CA PHE A 41 2.09 1.14 -8.05
C PHE A 41 1.27 2.42 -8.07
N HIS A 42 0.55 2.70 -7.00
CA HIS A 42 -0.30 3.87 -6.90
C HIS A 42 0.53 5.16 -6.97
N ALA A 43 1.63 5.22 -6.25
CA ALA A 43 2.53 6.37 -6.28
C ALA A 43 3.19 6.53 -7.65
N SER A 44 3.63 5.43 -8.26
CA SER A 44 4.27 5.43 -9.57
C SER A 44 3.31 5.94 -10.65
N ASP A 45 2.05 5.49 -10.62
CA ASP A 45 1.03 5.92 -11.58
C ASP A 45 0.77 7.42 -11.49
N ARG A 46 1.08 8.04 -10.37
CA ARG A 46 0.85 9.47 -10.12
C ARG A 46 2.12 10.31 -10.14
N GLY A 47 3.24 9.74 -10.55
CA GLY A 47 4.49 10.47 -10.79
C GLY A 47 5.37 10.71 -9.57
N PHE A 48 5.08 10.05 -8.43
CA PHE A 48 5.93 10.17 -7.24
C PHE A 48 6.36 8.82 -6.66
N GLY A 49 6.49 7.81 -7.54
CA GLY A 49 7.05 6.52 -7.16
C GLY A 49 8.55 6.58 -6.89
N ILE A 50 9.09 5.50 -6.33
CA ILE A 50 10.50 5.42 -5.92
C ILE A 50 11.45 5.71 -7.09
N ALA A 51 11.18 5.16 -8.28
CA ALA A 51 12.06 5.36 -9.43
C ALA A 51 12.17 6.84 -9.81
N THR A 52 11.05 7.57 -9.79
CA THR A 52 11.02 8.99 -10.10
C THR A 52 11.77 9.79 -9.03
N LEU A 53 11.53 9.49 -7.76
CA LEU A 53 12.20 10.19 -6.66
C LEU A 53 13.68 9.90 -6.63
N ASN A 54 14.10 8.69 -6.97
CA ASN A 54 15.54 8.34 -6.99
C ASN A 54 16.33 9.15 -8.00
N GLU A 55 15.70 9.62 -9.06
CA GLU A 55 16.36 10.51 -10.05
C GLU A 55 16.84 11.81 -9.39
N ASP A 56 16.12 12.26 -8.36
CA ASP A 56 16.46 13.48 -7.61
C ASP A 56 17.11 13.16 -6.25
N ASN A 57 17.55 11.93 -6.06
CA ASN A 57 18.18 11.45 -4.81
C ASN A 57 17.25 11.48 -3.59
N TYR A 58 15.97 11.20 -3.82
CA TYR A 58 15.00 10.99 -2.76
C TYR A 58 14.43 9.58 -2.82
N THR A 59 13.93 9.10 -1.71
CA THR A 59 13.24 7.81 -1.66
C THR A 59 12.17 7.82 -0.56
N TRP A 60 11.20 6.92 -0.70
CA TRP A 60 10.19 6.71 0.34
C TRP A 60 10.68 5.66 1.33
N VAL A 61 10.43 5.93 2.60
CA VAL A 61 10.71 4.98 3.68
C VAL A 61 9.41 4.74 4.45
N LEU A 62 9.07 3.47 4.62
CA LEU A 62 7.93 3.08 5.44
C LEU A 62 8.31 3.25 6.91
N SER A 63 7.55 4.07 7.63
CA SER A 63 7.75 4.29 9.06
C SER A 63 6.88 3.37 9.90
N ARG A 64 5.61 3.21 9.52
CA ARG A 64 4.64 2.39 10.25
C ARG A 64 3.67 1.73 9.30
N LEU A 65 3.25 0.52 9.67
CA LEU A 65 2.18 -0.19 8.98
C LEU A 65 1.34 -0.90 10.03
N ALA A 66 0.06 -0.59 10.09
CA ALA A 66 -0.91 -1.26 10.96
C ALA A 66 -1.98 -1.91 10.09
N VAL A 67 -2.32 -3.15 10.40
CA VAL A 67 -3.28 -3.94 9.63
C VAL A 67 -4.30 -4.54 10.57
N GLU A 68 -5.57 -4.37 10.26
CA GLU A 68 -6.67 -5.01 10.97
C GLU A 68 -7.50 -5.82 9.97
N LEU A 69 -7.74 -7.07 10.28
CA LEU A 69 -8.47 -7.98 9.41
C LEU A 69 -9.54 -8.71 10.17
N ASP A 70 -10.72 -8.80 9.58
CA ASP A 70 -11.79 -9.66 10.08
C ASP A 70 -11.53 -11.11 9.66
N GLU A 71 -11.02 -11.28 8.44
CA GLU A 71 -10.65 -12.60 7.92
C GLU A 71 -9.61 -12.45 6.82
N MET A 72 -8.85 -13.51 6.56
CA MET A 72 -7.90 -13.58 5.45
C MET A 72 -8.52 -14.28 4.26
N PRO A 73 -8.18 -13.88 3.02
CA PRO A 73 -8.58 -14.62 1.83
C PRO A 73 -8.13 -16.08 1.90
N TYR A 74 -8.97 -16.98 1.39
CA TYR A 74 -8.67 -18.40 1.32
C TYR A 74 -8.03 -18.73 -0.02
N GLN A 75 -7.29 -19.85 -0.07
CA GLN A 75 -6.58 -20.31 -1.26
C GLN A 75 -7.49 -20.30 -2.49
N TYR A 76 -6.98 -19.77 -3.59
CA TYR A 76 -7.64 -19.57 -4.88
C TYR A 76 -8.75 -18.52 -4.91
N GLU A 77 -9.03 -17.87 -3.79
CA GLU A 77 -10.00 -16.78 -3.79
C GLU A 77 -9.40 -15.49 -4.35
N ASP A 78 -10.20 -14.78 -5.13
CA ASP A 78 -9.87 -13.45 -5.60
C ASP A 78 -10.09 -12.44 -4.46
N PHE A 79 -9.25 -11.43 -4.42
CA PHE A 79 -9.45 -10.29 -3.52
C PHE A 79 -8.83 -9.05 -4.16
N SER A 80 -9.17 -7.89 -3.62
CA SER A 80 -8.64 -6.62 -4.11
C SER A 80 -8.11 -5.81 -2.95
N ILE A 81 -7.15 -4.94 -3.25
CA ILE A 81 -6.66 -3.95 -2.31
C ILE A 81 -6.87 -2.59 -2.93
N GLN A 82 -7.56 -1.73 -2.20
CA GLN A 82 -7.71 -0.33 -2.56
C GLN A 82 -6.75 0.48 -1.71
N THR A 83 -6.16 1.53 -2.28
CA THR A 83 -5.24 2.39 -1.56
C THR A 83 -5.38 3.84 -1.99
N TRP A 84 -5.16 4.75 -1.05
CA TRP A 84 -5.20 6.19 -1.30
C TRP A 84 -4.35 6.91 -0.26
N VAL A 85 -3.87 8.11 -0.62
CA VAL A 85 -3.18 8.99 0.32
C VAL A 85 -4.25 9.78 1.07
N GLU A 86 -4.24 9.69 2.40
CA GLU A 86 -5.21 10.38 3.25
C GLU A 86 -4.75 11.79 3.59
N ASN A 87 -3.54 11.93 4.10
CA ASN A 87 -2.99 13.21 4.51
C ASN A 87 -1.54 13.36 4.10
N VAL A 88 -1.15 14.60 3.81
CA VAL A 88 0.25 14.97 3.59
C VAL A 88 0.62 16.00 4.67
N TYR A 89 1.61 15.64 5.48
CA TYR A 89 2.17 16.52 6.50
C TYR A 89 3.54 17.00 6.05
N ARG A 90 4.17 17.86 6.84
CA ARG A 90 5.48 18.41 6.46
C ARG A 90 6.54 17.31 6.24
N LEU A 91 6.61 16.32 7.14
CA LEU A 91 7.67 15.33 7.11
C LEU A 91 7.21 13.91 6.80
N PHE A 92 5.89 13.69 6.65
CA PHE A 92 5.38 12.36 6.35
C PHE A 92 4.00 12.41 5.70
N THR A 93 3.56 11.29 5.14
CA THR A 93 2.23 11.10 4.59
C THR A 93 1.57 9.90 5.25
N ASP A 94 0.23 9.95 5.35
CA ASP A 94 -0.59 8.80 5.71
C ASP A 94 -1.18 8.19 4.45
N ARG A 95 -1.08 6.88 4.34
CA ARG A 95 -1.71 6.14 3.25
C ARG A 95 -2.57 5.04 3.83
N ASN A 96 -3.80 4.95 3.36
CA ASN A 96 -4.77 3.95 3.81
C ASN A 96 -4.98 2.86 2.77
N PHE A 97 -5.44 1.71 3.24
CA PHE A 97 -5.76 0.56 2.41
C PHE A 97 -7.07 -0.05 2.87
N ALA A 98 -7.81 -0.60 1.94
CA ALA A 98 -8.96 -1.45 2.24
C ALA A 98 -8.76 -2.77 1.52
N ILE A 99 -8.99 -3.88 2.22
CA ILE A 99 -8.91 -5.22 1.66
C ILE A 99 -10.34 -5.68 1.40
N ILE A 100 -10.63 -6.06 0.16
CA ILE A 100 -11.97 -6.37 -0.34
C ILE A 100 -11.99 -7.81 -0.81
N ASP A 101 -12.95 -8.60 -0.33
CA ASP A 101 -13.05 -10.00 -0.74
C ASP A 101 -13.67 -10.17 -2.12
N LYS A 102 -13.82 -11.42 -2.56
CA LYS A 102 -14.36 -11.77 -3.88
C LYS A 102 -15.79 -11.31 -4.11
N GLU A 103 -16.53 -11.04 -3.03
CA GLU A 103 -17.91 -10.60 -3.08
C GLU A 103 -18.06 -9.09 -2.95
N GLY A 104 -16.95 -8.36 -2.87
CA GLY A 104 -16.95 -6.92 -2.71
C GLY A 104 -17.09 -6.44 -1.28
N LYS A 105 -16.98 -7.34 -0.30
CA LYS A 105 -17.07 -7.00 1.12
C LYS A 105 -15.70 -6.58 1.64
N LYS A 106 -15.66 -5.49 2.41
CA LYS A 106 -14.45 -5.07 3.10
C LYS A 106 -14.16 -6.05 4.24
N ILE A 107 -13.04 -6.74 4.16
CA ILE A 107 -12.62 -7.72 5.17
C ILE A 107 -11.42 -7.24 5.98
N GLY A 108 -10.85 -6.11 5.64
CA GLY A 108 -9.73 -5.56 6.39
C GLY A 108 -9.43 -4.13 6.01
N TYR A 109 -8.58 -3.54 6.83
CA TYR A 109 -8.17 -2.16 6.69
C TYR A 109 -6.71 -2.05 7.13
N ALA A 110 -5.96 -1.18 6.46
CA ALA A 110 -4.58 -0.92 6.85
C ALA A 110 -4.27 0.56 6.74
N ARG A 111 -3.30 1.00 7.53
CA ARG A 111 -2.80 2.37 7.51
C ARG A 111 -1.29 2.34 7.56
N SER A 112 -0.66 3.16 6.74
CA SER A 112 0.79 3.27 6.68
C SER A 112 1.21 4.73 6.78
N VAL A 113 2.41 4.96 7.31
CA VAL A 113 3.02 6.27 7.42
C VAL A 113 4.36 6.21 6.69
N TRP A 114 4.57 7.17 5.80
CA TRP A 114 5.75 7.20 4.92
C TRP A 114 6.47 8.53 5.06
N ALA A 115 7.80 8.47 5.08
CA ALA A 115 8.65 9.66 5.04
C ALA A 115 9.44 9.66 3.74
N MET A 116 9.59 10.83 3.14
CA MET A 116 10.50 10.99 2.01
C MET A 116 11.86 11.40 2.56
N ILE A 117 12.89 10.62 2.24
CA ILE A 117 14.24 10.79 2.77
C ILE A 117 15.14 11.27 1.65
N SER A 118 15.97 12.29 1.93
CA SER A 118 17.08 12.66 1.04
C SER A 118 18.19 11.62 1.17
N MET A 119 18.59 11.01 0.07
CA MET A 119 19.67 10.03 0.08
C MET A 119 21.03 10.71 0.29
N ASN A 120 21.12 12.01 0.04
CA ASN A 120 22.36 12.77 0.25
C ASN A 120 22.58 13.11 1.73
N THR A 121 21.54 13.63 2.40
CA THR A 121 21.63 14.05 3.80
C THR A 121 21.18 12.98 4.78
N ARG A 122 20.44 12.00 4.31
CA ARG A 122 19.79 10.95 5.10
C ARG A 122 18.78 11.47 6.11
N LYS A 123 18.24 12.65 5.84
CA LYS A 123 17.23 13.28 6.69
C LYS A 123 15.89 13.35 5.96
N PRO A 124 14.78 13.41 6.71
CA PRO A 124 13.47 13.59 6.10
C PRO A 124 13.42 14.87 5.25
N ALA A 125 12.80 14.78 4.09
CA ALA A 125 12.58 15.92 3.23
C ALA A 125 11.28 16.61 3.60
N ASP A 126 11.22 17.91 3.32
CA ASP A 126 10.00 18.69 3.52
C ASP A 126 9.03 18.39 2.37
N LEU A 127 7.83 17.95 2.72
CA LEU A 127 6.80 17.56 1.74
C LEU A 127 5.84 18.71 1.39
N LEU A 128 5.93 19.83 2.09
CA LEU A 128 5.04 20.97 1.85
C LEU A 128 5.68 22.08 1.03
#